data_a8b17cf40b251d9a6907335126971077
#
_entry.id   a8b17cf40b251d9a6907335126971077
#
_cell.length_a   1.000
_cell.length_b   1.000
_cell.length_c   1.000
_cell.angle_alpha   90.00
_cell.angle_beta   90.00
_cell.angle_gamma   90.00
#
_symmetry.space_group_name_H-M   'P 1'
#
loop_
_entity.id
_entity.type
_entity.pdbx_description
1 polymer ?
#
loop_
_entity_poly.entity_id
_entity_poly.type
_entity_poly.pdbx_seq_one_letter_code
_entity_poly.pdbx_strand_id
1 'polypeptide(L)'
;IKAQLSNPDMRMPIQYAFSYPDRYELNDLEFDIKKFSKLDIEPLNMNKFKCVELSFYAINKGGSYPVILNVSNDIAVNLFLNEKILFTQIPKIIEECMRHHSYVNSPKLSDILSLTKWTENYLKEKFKLWFIFYHFL
;
A
#
# COMPACT_ATOMS: atom_id res chain seq x y z
N ILE A 1 -11.17 6.48 -23.74
CA ILE A 1 -11.19 7.17 -22.43
C ILE A 1 -9.74 7.39 -22.03
N LYS A 2 -9.35 8.65 -21.72
CA LYS A 2 -8.01 8.99 -21.25
C LYS A 2 -7.96 9.26 -19.74
N ALA A 3 -9.07 9.67 -19.15
CA ALA A 3 -9.22 9.86 -17.72
C ALA A 3 -10.68 9.63 -17.31
N GLN A 4 -10.87 9.18 -16.10
CA GLN A 4 -12.17 9.02 -15.47
C GLN A 4 -12.04 9.48 -14.00
N LEU A 5 -13.02 10.27 -13.56
CA LEU A 5 -13.10 10.74 -12.17
C LEU A 5 -14.30 10.08 -11.50
N SER A 6 -14.09 9.65 -10.27
CA SER A 6 -15.16 9.11 -9.41
C SER A 6 -14.82 9.38 -7.95
N ASN A 7 -15.76 9.17 -7.05
CA ASN A 7 -15.43 9.12 -5.62
C ASN A 7 -14.41 7.98 -5.38
N PRO A 8 -13.37 8.21 -4.55
CA PRO A 8 -12.36 7.21 -4.22
C PRO A 8 -12.92 6.19 -3.20
N ASP A 9 -13.94 5.42 -3.63
CA ASP A 9 -14.63 4.45 -2.80
C ASP A 9 -14.77 3.12 -3.55
N MET A 10 -14.22 2.06 -2.96
CA MET A 10 -14.22 0.72 -3.55
C MET A 10 -15.61 0.06 -3.61
N ARG A 11 -16.60 0.57 -2.86
CA ARG A 11 -17.97 0.03 -2.91
C ARG A 11 -18.58 0.16 -4.31
N MET A 12 -18.26 1.24 -5.04
CA MET A 12 -18.75 1.44 -6.40
C MET A 12 -18.32 0.35 -7.38
N PRO A 13 -17.02 0.07 -7.57
CA PRO A 13 -16.59 -0.98 -8.49
C PRO A 13 -16.99 -2.38 -8.03
N ILE A 14 -17.04 -2.64 -6.71
CA ILE A 14 -17.49 -3.92 -6.16
C ILE A 14 -18.96 -4.13 -6.45
N GLN A 15 -19.83 -3.13 -6.19
CA GLN A 15 -21.25 -3.21 -6.51
C GLN A 15 -21.47 -3.48 -8.00
N TYR A 16 -20.77 -2.75 -8.86
CA TYR A 16 -20.90 -2.94 -10.31
C TYR A 16 -20.43 -4.33 -10.76
N ALA A 17 -19.40 -4.89 -10.13
CA ALA A 17 -18.98 -6.26 -10.42
C ALA A 17 -20.07 -7.30 -10.09
N PHE A 18 -20.85 -7.08 -9.04
CA PHE A 18 -21.96 -7.95 -8.67
C PHE A 18 -23.23 -7.75 -9.51
N SER A 19 -23.47 -6.52 -9.97
CA SER A 19 -24.70 -6.17 -10.69
C SER A 19 -24.55 -6.14 -12.21
N TYR A 20 -23.37 -6.36 -12.74
CA TYR A 20 -23.08 -6.28 -14.17
C TYR A 20 -24.13 -7.04 -15.02
N PRO A 21 -24.67 -6.44 -16.10
CA PRO A 21 -24.32 -5.12 -16.68
C PRO A 21 -25.09 -3.93 -16.09
N ASP A 22 -25.97 -4.16 -15.14
CA ASP A 22 -26.84 -3.13 -14.56
C ASP A 22 -26.09 -2.23 -13.59
N ARG A 23 -26.54 -0.96 -13.49
CA ARG A 23 -25.98 0.03 -12.58
C ARG A 23 -27.05 0.47 -11.58
N TYR A 24 -26.78 0.25 -10.30
CA TYR A 24 -27.65 0.69 -9.22
C TYR A 24 -27.04 1.91 -8.52
N GLU A 25 -27.91 2.80 -8.05
CA GLU A 25 -27.49 3.98 -7.30
C GLU A 25 -27.02 3.62 -5.89
N LEU A 26 -25.98 4.29 -5.45
CA LEU A 26 -25.50 4.26 -4.06
C LEU A 26 -25.75 5.65 -3.48
N ASN A 27 -26.84 5.83 -2.75
CA ASN A 27 -27.37 7.12 -2.30
C ASN A 27 -26.35 7.94 -1.47
N ASP A 28 -25.42 7.28 -0.80
CA ASP A 28 -24.38 7.90 0.03
C ASP A 28 -23.06 8.15 -0.72
N LEU A 29 -22.99 7.86 -2.01
CA LEU A 29 -21.81 8.01 -2.86
C LEU A 29 -22.04 8.91 -4.08
N GLU A 30 -22.92 9.88 -3.97
CA GLU A 30 -23.17 10.83 -5.04
C GLU A 30 -21.91 11.63 -5.39
N PHE A 31 -21.60 11.70 -6.70
CA PHE A 31 -20.45 12.43 -7.19
C PHE A 31 -20.80 13.92 -7.33
N ASP A 32 -20.22 14.75 -6.48
CA ASP A 32 -20.36 16.20 -6.54
C ASP A 32 -19.23 16.82 -7.38
N ILE A 33 -19.53 17.16 -8.64
CA ILE A 33 -18.57 17.77 -9.55
C ILE A 33 -18.03 19.12 -9.05
N LYS A 34 -18.76 19.82 -8.19
CA LYS A 34 -18.33 21.11 -7.65
C LYS A 34 -17.11 20.97 -6.74
N LYS A 35 -16.93 19.82 -6.08
CA LYS A 35 -15.75 19.51 -5.27
C LYS A 35 -14.49 19.29 -6.12
N PHE A 36 -14.63 19.08 -7.42
CA PHE A 36 -13.55 18.81 -8.38
C PHE A 36 -13.37 19.95 -9.38
N SER A 37 -13.75 21.19 -9.00
CA SER A 37 -13.70 22.36 -9.87
C SER A 37 -12.28 22.71 -10.34
N LYS A 38 -11.26 22.27 -9.60
CA LYS A 38 -9.85 22.47 -9.93
C LYS A 38 -9.06 21.19 -9.66
N LEU A 39 -8.28 20.74 -10.66
CA LEU A 39 -7.32 19.65 -10.55
C LEU A 39 -5.94 20.19 -10.96
N ASP A 40 -5.00 20.14 -10.03
CA ASP A 40 -3.61 20.46 -10.31
C ASP A 40 -2.89 19.17 -10.70
N ILE A 41 -2.38 19.11 -11.92
CA ILE A 41 -1.69 17.94 -12.47
C ILE A 41 -0.24 18.33 -12.73
N GLU A 42 0.69 17.69 -12.03
CA GLU A 42 2.12 17.93 -12.15
C GLU A 42 2.87 16.61 -12.45
N PRO A 43 4.02 16.69 -13.12
CA PRO A 43 4.91 15.53 -13.27
C PRO A 43 5.33 14.99 -11.90
N LEU A 44 5.33 13.66 -11.76
CA LEU A 44 5.72 13.01 -10.52
C LEU A 44 7.22 13.23 -10.22
N ASN A 45 7.52 13.80 -9.07
CA ASN A 45 8.88 13.91 -8.56
C ASN A 45 9.28 12.65 -7.80
N MET A 46 10.00 11.73 -8.44
CA MET A 46 10.42 10.45 -7.88
C MET A 46 11.35 10.60 -6.67
N ASN A 47 12.17 11.66 -6.63
CA ASN A 47 13.06 11.92 -5.48
C ASN A 47 12.26 12.32 -4.22
N LYS A 48 11.16 13.06 -4.42
CA LYS A 48 10.26 13.46 -3.33
C LYS A 48 9.37 12.30 -2.88
N PHE A 49 8.92 11.46 -3.80
CA PHE A 49 7.98 10.36 -3.57
C PHE A 49 8.65 8.99 -3.72
N LYS A 50 9.62 8.73 -2.86
CA LYS A 50 10.46 7.52 -2.90
C LYS A 50 9.68 6.19 -2.89
N CYS A 51 8.52 6.13 -2.25
CA CYS A 51 7.66 4.95 -2.27
C CYS A 51 7.22 4.54 -3.68
N VAL A 52 7.04 5.50 -4.59
CA VAL A 52 6.69 5.19 -5.98
C VAL A 52 7.86 4.53 -6.70
N GLU A 53 9.07 5.04 -6.50
CA GLU A 53 10.29 4.41 -7.06
C GLU A 53 10.47 2.98 -6.53
N LEU A 54 10.27 2.76 -5.21
CA LEU A 54 10.34 1.43 -4.59
C LEU A 54 9.28 0.48 -5.16
N SER A 55 8.08 0.99 -5.47
CA SER A 55 7.01 0.19 -6.09
C SER A 55 7.39 -0.26 -7.51
N PHE A 56 7.94 0.63 -8.33
CA PHE A 56 8.46 0.27 -9.65
C PHE A 56 9.63 -0.70 -9.56
N TYR A 57 10.52 -0.50 -8.60
CA TYR A 57 11.61 -1.44 -8.36
C TYR A 57 11.08 -2.83 -8.00
N ALA A 58 10.12 -2.92 -7.07
CA ALA A 58 9.54 -4.18 -6.63
C ALA A 58 8.85 -4.94 -7.77
N ILE A 59 8.05 -4.25 -8.58
CA ILE A 59 7.36 -4.90 -9.71
C ILE A 59 8.32 -5.37 -10.81
N ASN A 60 9.36 -4.59 -11.09
CA ASN A 60 10.37 -4.96 -12.09
C ASN A 60 11.25 -6.13 -11.63
N LYS A 61 11.56 -6.23 -10.35
CA LYS A 61 12.31 -7.37 -9.77
C LYS A 61 11.43 -8.62 -9.65
N GLY A 62 10.15 -8.45 -9.36
CA GLY A 62 9.20 -9.56 -9.20
C GLY A 62 9.51 -10.43 -7.97
N GLY A 63 9.11 -11.70 -8.06
CA GLY A 63 9.33 -12.67 -6.99
C GLY A 63 8.76 -12.21 -5.64
N SER A 64 9.58 -12.25 -4.59
CA SER A 64 9.18 -11.88 -3.24
C SER A 64 9.16 -10.37 -2.96
N TYR A 65 9.72 -9.52 -3.85
CA TYR A 65 9.77 -8.06 -3.61
C TYR A 65 8.40 -7.40 -3.40
N PRO A 66 7.34 -7.71 -4.20
CA PRO A 66 6.01 -7.14 -3.97
C PRO A 66 5.42 -7.50 -2.60
N VAL A 67 5.67 -8.72 -2.10
CA VAL A 67 5.21 -9.16 -0.77
C VAL A 67 5.87 -8.32 0.31
N ILE A 68 7.19 -8.19 0.26
CA ILE A 68 7.96 -7.43 1.24
C ILE A 68 7.56 -5.95 1.23
N LEU A 69 7.42 -5.36 0.03
CA LEU A 69 6.97 -3.97 -0.10
C LEU A 69 5.60 -3.78 0.53
N ASN A 70 4.63 -4.64 0.22
CA ASN A 70 3.27 -4.53 0.75
C ASN A 70 3.24 -4.63 2.28
N VAL A 71 3.81 -5.67 2.85
CA VAL A 71 3.79 -5.90 4.30
C VAL A 71 4.53 -4.81 5.06
N SER A 72 5.71 -4.41 4.60
CA SER A 72 6.48 -3.34 5.24
C SER A 72 5.81 -1.97 5.13
N ASN A 73 5.11 -1.70 4.00
CA ASN A 73 4.32 -0.49 3.83
C ASN A 73 3.15 -0.45 4.82
N ASP A 74 2.39 -1.53 4.96
CA ASP A 74 1.25 -1.59 5.88
C ASP A 74 1.70 -1.32 7.31
N ILE A 75 2.79 -1.93 7.74
CA ILE A 75 3.36 -1.71 9.07
C ILE A 75 3.83 -0.26 9.22
N ALA A 76 4.58 0.28 8.24
CA ALA A 76 5.11 1.64 8.31
C ALA A 76 3.99 2.70 8.33
N VAL A 77 2.94 2.51 7.51
CA VAL A 77 1.77 3.40 7.52
C VAL A 77 1.05 3.35 8.86
N ASN A 78 0.84 2.17 9.43
CA ASN A 78 0.23 2.03 10.75
C ASN A 78 1.07 2.70 11.85
N LEU A 79 2.39 2.59 11.78
CA LEU A 79 3.29 3.30 12.71
C LEU A 79 3.18 4.82 12.59
N PHE A 80 3.08 5.31 11.35
CA PHE A 80 2.89 6.74 11.10
C PHE A 80 1.54 7.24 11.61
N LEU A 81 0.44 6.53 11.32
CA LEU A 81 -0.90 6.89 11.79
C LEU A 81 -1.03 6.88 13.33
N ASN A 82 -0.23 6.06 13.99
CA ASN A 82 -0.12 6.03 15.47
C ASN A 82 0.99 6.96 16.01
N GLU A 83 1.50 7.90 15.21
CA GLU A 83 2.50 8.91 15.60
C GLU A 83 3.82 8.32 16.13
N LYS A 84 4.18 7.09 15.74
CA LYS A 84 5.41 6.42 16.18
C LYS A 84 6.60 6.72 15.28
N ILE A 85 6.35 7.13 14.04
CA ILE A 85 7.36 7.50 13.06
C ILE A 85 6.93 8.75 12.29
N LEU A 86 7.89 9.42 11.65
CA LEU A 86 7.63 10.51 10.72
C LEU A 86 7.25 9.97 9.33
N PHE A 87 6.47 10.73 8.56
CA PHE A 87 6.09 10.38 7.18
C PHE A 87 7.31 10.02 6.31
N THR A 88 8.40 10.76 6.44
CA THR A 88 9.64 10.54 5.68
C THR A 88 10.39 9.26 6.07
N GLN A 89 9.98 8.57 7.13
CA GLN A 89 10.56 7.29 7.55
C GLN A 89 9.88 6.10 6.88
N ILE A 90 8.66 6.26 6.36
CA ILE A 90 7.95 5.18 5.64
C ILE A 90 8.80 4.57 4.53
N PRO A 91 9.30 5.34 3.54
CA PRO A 91 10.11 4.76 2.46
C PRO A 91 11.42 4.13 2.96
N LYS A 92 12.01 4.65 4.03
CA LYS A 92 13.24 4.08 4.62
C LYS A 92 13.00 2.70 5.21
N ILE A 93 11.87 2.50 5.88
CA ILE A 93 11.46 1.21 6.45
C ILE A 93 11.22 0.19 5.34
N ILE A 94 10.51 0.58 4.28
CA ILE A 94 10.24 -0.29 3.13
C ILE A 94 11.55 -0.71 2.45
N GLU A 95 12.41 0.26 2.12
CA GLU A 95 13.70 0.02 1.48
C GLU A 95 14.58 -0.92 2.31
N GLU A 96 14.58 -0.73 3.62
CA GLU A 96 15.32 -1.56 4.57
C GLU A 96 14.87 -3.01 4.53
N CYS A 97 13.56 -3.27 4.58
CA CYS A 97 13.01 -4.62 4.46
C CYS A 97 13.33 -5.25 3.11
N MET A 98 13.17 -4.49 2.03
CA MET A 98 13.46 -4.96 0.67
C MET A 98 14.93 -5.34 0.49
N ARG A 99 15.85 -4.65 1.17
CA ARG A 99 17.29 -4.93 1.09
C ARG A 99 17.72 -6.16 1.90
N HIS A 100 17.06 -6.45 3.03
CA HIS A 100 17.49 -7.49 3.97
C HIS A 100 16.74 -8.82 3.84
N HIS A 101 15.64 -8.88 3.10
CA HIS A 101 14.93 -10.15 2.93
C HIS A 101 15.69 -11.13 2.03
N SER A 102 15.47 -12.41 2.27
CA SER A 102 15.94 -13.48 1.38
C SER A 102 15.05 -13.56 0.15
N TYR A 103 15.60 -13.24 -1.03
CA TYR A 103 14.86 -13.23 -2.28
C TYR A 103 14.38 -14.62 -2.69
N VAL A 104 13.10 -14.72 -3.06
CA VAL A 104 12.47 -15.91 -3.62
C VAL A 104 11.90 -15.57 -5.00
N ASN A 105 12.37 -16.23 -6.06
CA ASN A 105 12.01 -15.90 -7.44
C ASN A 105 10.54 -16.17 -7.76
N SER A 106 10.00 -17.32 -7.33
CA SER A 106 8.61 -17.75 -7.58
C SER A 106 7.98 -18.20 -6.26
N PRO A 107 7.57 -17.26 -5.38
CA PRO A 107 7.08 -17.60 -4.06
C PRO A 107 5.74 -18.34 -4.15
N LYS A 108 5.64 -19.48 -3.45
CA LYS A 108 4.39 -20.19 -3.20
C LYS A 108 3.65 -19.51 -2.03
N LEU A 109 2.42 -19.90 -1.78
CA LEU A 109 1.63 -19.38 -0.66
C LEU A 109 2.36 -19.54 0.69
N SER A 110 3.00 -20.68 0.93
CA SER A 110 3.80 -20.91 2.14
C SER A 110 4.95 -19.91 2.29
N ASP A 111 5.61 -19.57 1.18
CA ASP A 111 6.72 -18.62 1.16
C ASP A 111 6.21 -17.21 1.44
N ILE A 112 5.06 -16.83 0.86
CA ILE A 112 4.40 -15.55 1.10
C ILE A 112 4.08 -15.40 2.59
N LEU A 113 3.46 -16.41 3.22
CA LEU A 113 3.15 -16.38 4.65
C LEU A 113 4.41 -16.29 5.52
N SER A 114 5.48 -17.01 5.14
CA SER A 114 6.75 -16.97 5.86
C SER A 114 7.43 -15.60 5.74
N LEU A 115 7.41 -15.00 4.55
CA LEU A 115 7.95 -13.66 4.28
C LEU A 115 7.17 -12.57 5.03
N THR A 116 5.84 -12.68 5.08
CA THR A 116 5.00 -11.79 5.88
C THR A 116 5.43 -11.83 7.34
N LYS A 117 5.51 -13.02 7.92
CA LYS A 117 5.93 -13.20 9.32
C LYS A 117 7.37 -12.74 9.57
N TRP A 118 8.26 -12.98 8.62
CA TRP A 118 9.63 -12.49 8.69
C TRP A 118 9.66 -10.95 8.74
N THR A 119 8.93 -10.28 7.85
CA THR A 119 8.89 -8.81 7.78
C THR A 119 8.37 -8.21 9.09
N GLU A 120 7.28 -8.77 9.64
CA GLU A 120 6.73 -8.36 10.93
C GLU A 120 7.76 -8.49 12.05
N ASN A 121 8.41 -9.64 12.17
CA ASN A 121 9.40 -9.90 13.22
C ASN A 121 10.63 -9.00 13.06
N TYR A 122 11.15 -8.85 11.85
CA TYR A 122 12.29 -8.00 11.55
C TYR A 122 12.02 -6.54 11.99
N LEU A 123 10.84 -6.02 11.68
CA LEU A 123 10.48 -4.66 12.07
C LEU A 123 10.22 -4.53 13.58
N LYS A 124 9.61 -5.54 14.22
CA LYS A 124 9.44 -5.57 15.68
C LYS A 124 10.78 -5.47 16.41
N GLU A 125 11.75 -6.28 16.02
CA GLU A 125 13.08 -6.29 16.64
C GLU A 125 13.82 -4.98 16.40
N LYS A 126 13.85 -4.52 15.16
CA LYS A 126 14.62 -3.34 14.77
C LYS A 126 14.10 -2.05 15.39
N PHE A 127 12.80 -1.88 15.50
CA PHE A 127 12.17 -0.66 16.03
C PHE A 127 11.70 -0.82 17.48
N LYS A 128 12.00 -1.94 18.15
CA LYS A 128 11.53 -2.26 19.51
C LYS A 128 10.01 -2.10 19.69
N LEU A 129 9.25 -2.51 18.69
CA LEU A 129 7.81 -2.26 18.57
C LEU A 129 6.95 -3.32 19.26
N TRP A 130 7.42 -3.90 20.37
CA TRP A 130 6.72 -4.96 21.12
C TRP A 130 5.28 -4.62 21.53
N PHE A 131 4.92 -3.34 21.64
CA PHE A 131 3.62 -2.90 22.13
C PHE A 131 2.53 -2.68 21.06
N ILE A 132 2.86 -2.63 19.76
CA ILE A 132 1.93 -2.18 18.70
C ILE A 132 1.11 -3.34 18.12
N PHE A 133 1.62 -4.57 18.18
CA PHE A 133 0.99 -5.73 17.54
C PHE A 133 -0.09 -6.43 18.36
N TYR A 134 -0.30 -6.04 19.61
CA TYR A 134 -1.36 -6.63 20.47
C TYR A 134 -2.78 -6.08 20.18
N HIS A 135 -2.95 -5.13 19.27
CA HIS A 135 -4.25 -4.53 18.95
C HIS A 135 -4.84 -5.02 17.61
N PHE A 136 -4.26 -6.04 16.98
CA PHE A 136 -4.69 -6.57 15.67
C PHE A 136 -5.16 -8.05 15.71
N LEU A 137 -5.44 -8.59 16.89
CA LEU A 137 -6.13 -9.91 17.04
C LEU A 137 -7.57 -9.74 17.50
#